data_22cb9c1b3340b16bb414e59c7e0179fa
#
_entry.id   22cb9c1b3340b16bb414e59c7e0179fa
#
_cell.length_a   1.000
_cell.length_b   1.000
_cell.length_c   1.000
_cell.angle_alpha   90.00
_cell.angle_beta   90.00
_cell.angle_gamma   90.00
#
_symmetry.space_group_name_H-M   'P 1'
#
loop_
_entity.id
_entity.type
_entity.pdbx_description
1 polymer ?
#
loop_
_entity_poly.entity_id
_entity_poly.type
_entity_poly.pdbx_seq_one_letter_code
_entity_poly.pdbx_strand_id
1 'polypeptide(L)' 'MKKYALWVRISPTQTANTYVYADNQLAAKMLGEHMYGVGNVLNYTEVSQ' A
#
# COMPACT_ATOMS: atom_id res chain seq x y z
N MET A 1 0.47 15.20 5.21
CA MET A 1 0.34 13.77 4.87
C MET A 1 1.68 13.13 4.76
N LYS A 2 1.75 11.84 5.06
CA LYS A 2 2.98 11.06 4.97
C LYS A 2 2.94 10.20 3.72
N LYS A 3 4.11 9.87 3.22
CA LYS A 3 4.24 8.98 2.06
C LYS A 3 4.50 7.56 2.54
N TYR A 4 3.77 6.61 1.99
CA TYR A 4 3.94 5.20 2.32
C TYR A 4 4.23 4.39 1.08
N ALA A 5 5.17 3.47 1.21
CA ALA A 5 5.44 2.48 0.17
C ALA A 5 4.59 1.25 0.46
N LEU A 6 3.88 0.78 -0.55
CA LEU A 6 3.06 -0.41 -0.45
C LEU A 6 3.59 -1.49 -1.35
N TRP A 7 3.61 -2.70 -0.85
CA TRP A 7 3.89 -3.88 -1.64
C TRP A 7 2.57 -4.63 -1.81
N VAL A 8 2.08 -4.67 -3.04
CA VAL A 8 0.74 -5.18 -3.33
C VAL A 8 0.81 -6.32 -4.33
N ARG A 9 -0.16 -7.21 -4.23
CA ARG A 9 -0.34 -8.28 -5.22
C ARG A 9 -1.29 -7.79 -6.29
N ILE A 10 -0.84 -7.79 -7.55
CA ILE A 10 -1.63 -7.33 -8.69
C ILE A 10 -2.20 -8.48 -9.50
N SER A 11 -1.66 -9.69 -9.31
CA SER A 11 -2.20 -10.91 -9.92
C SER A 11 -1.76 -12.09 -9.05
N PRO A 12 -2.27 -13.32 -9.33
CA PRO A 12 -1.89 -14.47 -8.51
C PRO A 12 -0.40 -14.73 -8.42
N THR A 13 0.37 -14.31 -9.44
CA THR A 13 1.81 -14.58 -9.50
C THR A 13 2.65 -13.32 -9.55
N GLN A 14 2.04 -12.13 -9.48
CA GLN A 14 2.76 -10.88 -9.64
C GLN A 14 2.50 -9.93 -8.50
N THR A 15 3.55 -9.22 -8.09
CA THR A 15 3.46 -8.17 -7.08
C THR A 15 4.05 -6.90 -7.65
N ALA A 16 3.75 -5.78 -7.02
CA ALA A 16 4.28 -4.49 -7.43
C ALA A 16 4.46 -3.59 -6.22
N ASN A 17 5.35 -2.62 -6.36
CA ASN A 17 5.54 -1.57 -5.36
C ASN A 17 4.83 -0.32 -5.85
N THR A 18 4.15 0.35 -4.93
CA THR A 18 3.49 1.62 -5.23
C THR A 18 3.60 2.53 -4.01
N TYR A 19 3.21 3.79 -4.19
CA TYR A 19 3.25 4.78 -3.12
C TYR A 19 1.89 5.41 -2.96
N VAL A 20 1.54 5.69 -1.70
CA VAL A 20 0.31 6.42 -1.38
C VAL A 20 0.64 7.50 -0.34
N TYR A 21 -0.20 8.52 -0.30
CA TYR A 21 -0.12 9.55 0.73
C TYR A 21 -1.27 9.36 1.69
N ALA A 22 -0.97 9.31 2.98
CA ALA A 22 -1.97 9.09 4.01
C ALA A 22 -1.49 9.69 5.33
N ASP A 23 -2.39 9.80 6.29
CA ASP A 23 -2.07 10.39 7.58
C ASP A 23 -1.37 9.42 8.51
N ASN A 24 -1.60 8.12 8.32
CA ASN A 24 -0.99 7.09 9.16
C ASN A 24 -0.95 5.75 8.41
N GLN A 25 -0.34 4.75 9.04
CA GLN A 25 -0.18 3.44 8.41
C GLN A 25 -1.52 2.78 8.10
N LEU A 26 -2.47 2.87 8.99
CA LEU A 26 -3.76 2.24 8.77
C LEU A 26 -4.46 2.84 7.57
N ALA A 27 -4.43 4.18 7.45
CA ALA A 27 -5.02 4.85 6.29
C ALA A 27 -4.33 4.43 4.99
N ALA A 28 -3.01 4.29 5.01
CA ALA A 28 -2.26 3.85 3.83
C ALA A 28 -2.67 2.44 3.43
N LYS A 29 -2.78 1.54 4.39
CA LYS A 29 -3.23 0.18 4.13
C LYS A 29 -4.63 0.15 3.53
N MET A 30 -5.54 0.94 4.09
CA MET A 30 -6.91 0.99 3.59
C MET A 30 -6.98 1.53 2.17
N LEU A 31 -6.18 2.54 1.86
CA LEU A 31 -6.10 3.04 0.49
C LEU A 31 -5.62 1.95 -0.48
N GLY A 32 -4.60 1.20 -0.07
CA GLY A 32 -4.10 0.11 -0.89
C GLY A 32 -5.16 -0.97 -1.11
N GLU A 33 -5.89 -1.30 -0.05
CA GLU A 33 -6.95 -2.30 -0.16
C GLU A 33 -8.09 -1.84 -1.06
N HIS A 34 -8.39 -0.55 -1.05
CA HIS A 34 -9.38 0.01 -1.97
C HIS A 34 -8.96 -0.10 -3.42
N MET A 35 -7.66 0.10 -3.68
CA MET A 35 -7.16 0.09 -5.05
C MET A 35 -6.88 -1.31 -5.57
N TYR A 36 -6.43 -2.21 -4.71
CA TYR A 36 -5.94 -3.53 -5.13
C TYR A 36 -6.71 -4.70 -4.54
N GLY A 37 -7.61 -4.42 -3.61
CA GLY A 37 -8.44 -5.45 -3.00
C GLY A 37 -7.97 -5.85 -1.61
N VAL A 38 -8.93 -6.23 -0.77
CA VAL A 38 -8.65 -6.66 0.59
C VAL A 38 -7.78 -7.92 0.55
N GLY A 39 -6.72 -7.93 1.35
CA GLY A 39 -5.79 -9.06 1.39
C GLY A 39 -4.68 -9.01 0.36
N ASN A 40 -4.69 -8.01 -0.53
CA ASN A 40 -3.65 -7.89 -1.56
C ASN A 40 -2.55 -6.91 -1.18
N VAL A 41 -2.68 -6.19 -0.08
CA VAL A 41 -1.59 -5.35 0.43
C VAL A 41 -0.70 -6.22 1.31
N LEU A 42 0.47 -6.57 0.80
CA LEU A 42 1.36 -7.53 1.45
C LEU A 42 2.23 -6.87 2.51
N ASN A 43 2.60 -5.62 2.29
CA ASN A 43 3.43 -4.88 3.23
C ASN A 43 3.23 -3.39 3.02
N TYR A 44 3.51 -2.62 4.05
CA TYR A 44 3.42 -1.17 3.97
C TYR A 44 4.42 -0.57 4.95
N THR A 45 5.08 0.52 4.53
CA THR A 45 6.08 1.17 5.37
C THR A 45 6.09 2.67 5.08
N GLU A 46 6.36 3.45 6.10
CA GLU A 46 6.48 4.90 5.93
C GLU A 46 7.79 5.22 5.24
N VAL A 47 7.74 6.10 4.25
CA VAL A 47 8.90 6.53 3.49
C VAL A 47 9.22 7.96 3.90
N SER A 48 10.47 8.20 4.23
CA SER A 48 10.92 9.54 4.55
C SER A 48 10.84 10.43 3.32
N GLN A 49 10.36 11.63 3.52
CA GLN A 49 10.20 12.61 2.42
C GLN A 49 11.44 13.47 2.32
#